data_33545df9e9ece88a4e61f9ce7d2c7f5f
#
_entry.id   33545df9e9ece88a4e61f9ce7d2c7f5f
#
_cell.length_a   1.000
_cell.length_b   1.000
_cell.length_c   1.000
_cell.angle_alpha   90.00
_cell.angle_beta   90.00
_cell.angle_gamma   90.00
#
_symmetry.space_group_name_H-M   'P 1'
#
loop_
_entity.id
_entity.type
_entity.pdbx_description
1 polymer ?
#
loop_
_entity_poly.entity_id
_entity_poly.type
_entity_poly.pdbx_seq_one_letter_code
_entity_poly.pdbx_strand_id
1 'polypeptide(L)'
;MEIKAKSILNRSAIGDYCINPYVGCQHACIYCYADYYTRLMGYRGEWGSYVHAKVNAPDLLLKEIKKKKKGVVYLSSLTDPYQPAEIDYRLTRRILEILMSYKWPVIIQTKSSFIMRDVDLIKGFDRADVGFTIITLDEDIRRRFEPFSSPVSARINALERLKGEKVRTFVFIGPILPGTDFKELRDLVMTVKDYADLIYFDKLNLKPGIANRIDKALSDIGISNWLSDLNRYYVNLKKSLTEFLERERIKYIFVY
;
A
#
# COMPACT_ATOMS: atom_id res chain seq x y z
N MET A 1 -0.29 21.24 3.73
CA MET A 1 0.13 22.03 4.93
C MET A 1 1.35 21.37 5.54
N GLU A 2 2.29 22.15 6.06
CA GLU A 2 3.47 21.65 6.75
C GLU A 2 3.23 21.52 8.25
N ILE A 3 3.76 20.43 8.83
CA ILE A 3 3.72 20.19 10.28
C ILE A 3 5.08 19.69 10.78
N LYS A 4 5.31 19.81 12.07
CA LYS A 4 6.47 19.21 12.75
C LYS A 4 6.02 18.02 13.59
N ALA A 5 6.62 16.86 13.34
CA ALA A 5 6.42 15.66 14.14
C ALA A 5 7.33 15.66 15.37
N LYS A 6 6.94 14.89 16.41
CA LYS A 6 7.76 14.66 17.61
C LYS A 6 8.67 13.44 17.46
N SER A 7 8.25 12.45 16.69
CA SER A 7 9.02 11.24 16.34
C SER A 7 8.60 10.74 14.97
N ILE A 8 9.44 9.93 14.32
CA ILE A 8 9.17 9.43 12.98
C ILE A 8 9.40 7.91 12.83
N LEU A 9 10.40 7.35 13.48
CA LEU A 9 10.73 5.93 13.44
C LEU A 9 9.97 5.19 14.56
N ASN A 10 8.70 4.88 14.33
CA ASN A 10 7.82 4.32 15.35
C ASN A 10 7.79 2.79 15.31
N ARG A 11 7.66 2.12 16.47
CA ARG A 11 7.44 0.67 16.52
C ARG A 11 6.17 0.29 15.74
N SER A 12 6.22 -0.86 15.08
CA SER A 12 5.13 -1.35 14.24
C SER A 12 5.03 -2.87 14.29
N ALA A 13 3.83 -3.39 14.06
CA ALA A 13 3.59 -4.82 13.93
C ALA A 13 3.79 -5.33 12.48
N ILE A 14 3.84 -4.43 11.49
CA ILE A 14 4.01 -4.79 10.06
C ILE A 14 5.50 -4.95 9.71
N GLY A 15 6.36 -4.28 10.46
CA GLY A 15 7.81 -4.39 10.43
C GLY A 15 8.31 -4.12 11.84
N ASP A 16 9.61 -4.04 12.07
CA ASP A 16 10.12 -3.62 13.38
C ASP A 16 9.76 -2.15 13.64
N TYR A 17 9.69 -1.36 12.58
CA TYR A 17 9.37 0.06 12.61
C TYR A 17 8.49 0.47 11.43
N CYS A 18 7.80 1.59 11.59
CA CYS A 18 7.08 2.27 10.52
C CYS A 18 7.43 3.75 10.48
N ILE A 19 7.56 4.30 9.27
CA ILE A 19 7.72 5.73 9.01
C ILE A 19 6.54 6.20 8.17
N ASN A 20 5.78 7.19 8.66
CA ASN A 20 4.74 7.88 7.90
C ASN A 20 5.14 9.36 7.72
N PRO A 21 5.72 9.74 6.58
CA PRO A 21 6.18 11.13 6.34
C PRO A 21 5.04 12.12 6.20
N TYR A 22 3.84 11.63 5.94
CA TYR A 22 2.64 12.43 5.76
C TYR A 22 1.53 12.01 6.72
N VAL A 23 0.52 12.88 6.90
CA VAL A 23 -0.80 12.56 7.46
C VAL A 23 -1.84 12.92 6.40
N GLY A 24 -2.78 12.01 6.15
CA GLY A 24 -3.66 12.07 4.98
C GLY A 24 -3.01 11.45 3.75
N CYS A 25 -3.81 11.21 2.70
CA CYS A 25 -3.34 10.59 1.46
C CYS A 25 -4.19 11.04 0.27
N GLN A 26 -3.56 11.67 -0.70
CA GLN A 26 -4.22 12.21 -1.89
C GLN A 26 -4.70 11.13 -2.88
N HIS A 27 -4.30 9.86 -2.71
CA HIS A 27 -4.90 8.77 -3.51
C HIS A 27 -6.41 8.60 -3.25
N ALA A 28 -6.90 9.09 -2.10
CA ALA A 28 -8.32 9.14 -1.74
C ALA A 28 -9.06 7.80 -1.82
N CYS A 29 -8.36 6.68 -1.61
CA CYS A 29 -8.97 5.35 -1.69
C CYS A 29 -10.17 5.26 -0.74
N ILE A 30 -11.35 4.91 -1.27
CA ILE A 30 -12.59 4.95 -0.48
C ILE A 30 -12.65 3.89 0.63
N TYR A 31 -11.89 2.83 0.52
CA TYR A 31 -11.78 1.74 1.49
C TYR A 31 -10.67 1.96 2.53
N CYS A 32 -9.94 3.09 2.48
CA CYS A 32 -8.72 3.26 3.26
C CYS A 32 -9.00 3.39 4.76
N TYR A 33 -8.49 2.44 5.54
CA TYR A 33 -8.61 2.47 7.00
C TYR A 33 -7.83 3.61 7.66
N ALA A 34 -6.86 4.19 6.96
CA ALA A 34 -6.07 5.30 7.49
C ALA A 34 -6.91 6.56 7.78
N ASP A 35 -8.02 6.77 7.06
CA ASP A 35 -8.99 7.84 7.37
C ASP A 35 -9.50 7.75 8.81
N TYR A 36 -9.88 6.56 9.25
CA TYR A 36 -10.33 6.34 10.62
C TYR A 36 -9.24 6.71 11.64
N TYR A 37 -8.02 6.24 11.44
CA TYR A 37 -6.92 6.54 12.37
C TYR A 37 -6.50 8.00 12.36
N THR A 38 -6.50 8.68 11.22
CA THR A 38 -6.20 10.12 11.16
C THR A 38 -7.25 10.95 11.87
N ARG A 39 -8.53 10.54 11.81
CA ARG A 39 -9.61 11.18 12.58
C ARG A 39 -9.44 10.99 14.10
N LEU A 40 -9.00 9.81 14.54
CA LEU A 40 -8.66 9.57 15.96
C LEU A 40 -7.50 10.47 16.44
N MET A 41 -6.56 10.78 15.57
CA MET A 41 -5.46 11.73 15.86
C MET A 41 -5.91 13.20 15.85
N GLY A 42 -7.21 13.48 15.65
CA GLY A 42 -7.76 14.84 15.65
C GLY A 42 -7.80 15.54 14.28
N TYR A 43 -7.30 14.92 13.22
CA TYR A 43 -7.40 15.51 11.88
C TYR A 43 -8.85 15.44 11.38
N ARG A 44 -9.27 16.51 10.68
CA ARG A 44 -10.63 16.67 10.14
C ARG A 44 -10.53 17.04 8.67
N GLY A 45 -11.58 16.73 7.92
CA GLY A 45 -11.67 16.98 6.49
C GLY A 45 -12.14 15.74 5.74
N GLU A 46 -12.46 15.91 4.48
CA GLU A 46 -12.77 14.81 3.57
C GLU A 46 -11.49 14.03 3.25
N TRP A 47 -11.56 12.68 3.29
CA TRP A 47 -10.43 11.84 2.96
C TRP A 47 -9.99 12.05 1.51
N GLY A 48 -8.70 12.33 1.33
CA GLY A 48 -8.12 12.68 0.02
C GLY A 48 -7.97 14.18 -0.20
N SER A 49 -8.73 15.03 0.50
CA SER A 49 -8.67 16.48 0.30
C SER A 49 -7.54 17.18 1.05
N TYR A 50 -6.89 16.48 1.99
CA TYR A 50 -5.82 17.06 2.80
C TYR A 50 -4.58 16.18 2.91
N VAL A 51 -3.43 16.84 3.00
CA VAL A 51 -2.15 16.23 3.35
C VAL A 51 -1.37 17.19 4.24
N HIS A 52 -0.83 16.65 5.32
CA HIS A 52 0.12 17.35 6.17
C HIS A 52 1.50 16.70 6.04
N ALA A 53 2.47 17.45 5.53
CA ALA A 53 3.84 17.01 5.35
C ALA A 53 4.65 17.23 6.63
N LYS A 54 5.25 16.18 7.17
CA LYS A 54 6.12 16.23 8.35
C LYS A 54 7.51 16.70 7.93
N VAL A 55 7.66 18.00 7.68
CA VAL A 55 8.86 18.58 7.06
C VAL A 55 10.16 18.31 7.82
N ASN A 56 10.08 18.04 9.11
CA ASN A 56 11.23 17.67 9.95
C ASN A 56 11.48 16.14 10.03
N ALA A 57 10.78 15.32 9.25
CA ALA A 57 10.89 13.86 9.30
C ALA A 57 12.34 13.35 9.05
N PRO A 58 13.08 13.85 8.04
CA PRO A 58 14.47 13.43 7.84
C PRO A 58 15.38 13.75 9.02
N ASP A 59 15.26 14.95 9.61
CA ASP A 59 16.09 15.37 10.73
C ASP A 59 15.80 14.55 12.01
N LEU A 60 14.53 14.19 12.23
CA LEU A 60 14.14 13.28 13.30
C LEU A 60 14.70 11.88 13.07
N LEU A 61 14.62 11.37 11.83
CA LEU A 61 15.14 10.06 11.50
C LEU A 61 16.65 9.97 11.77
N LEU A 62 17.44 10.97 11.38
CA LEU A 62 18.88 11.04 11.67
C LEU A 62 19.22 10.96 13.16
N LYS A 63 18.35 11.52 14.02
CA LYS A 63 18.51 11.46 15.48
C LYS A 63 18.07 10.12 16.06
N GLU A 64 16.95 9.59 15.57
CA GLU A 64 16.33 8.38 16.13
C GLU A 64 17.03 7.11 15.70
N ILE A 65 17.51 7.04 14.46
CA ILE A 65 18.16 5.86 13.87
C ILE A 65 19.44 5.47 14.62
N LYS A 66 20.17 6.45 15.15
CA LYS A 66 21.39 6.23 15.95
C LYS A 66 21.13 5.64 17.34
N LYS A 67 19.89 5.77 17.85
CA LYS A 67 19.51 5.38 19.21
C LYS A 67 18.71 4.08 19.25
N LYS A 68 18.22 3.61 18.12
CA LYS A 68 17.33 2.44 18.03
C LYS A 68 18.09 1.23 17.48
N LYS A 69 17.71 0.04 17.93
CA LYS A 69 18.23 -1.22 17.38
C LYS A 69 17.80 -1.32 15.91
N LYS A 70 18.75 -1.68 15.04
CA LYS A 70 18.49 -1.90 13.60
C LYS A 70 17.36 -2.90 13.41
N GLY A 71 16.45 -2.60 12.48
CA GLY A 71 15.30 -3.43 12.15
C GLY A 71 14.68 -3.03 10.82
N VAL A 72 13.72 -3.80 10.36
CA VAL A 72 13.00 -3.56 9.11
C VAL A 72 12.07 -2.38 9.24
N VAL A 73 12.19 -1.41 8.34
CA VAL A 73 11.34 -0.22 8.28
C VAL A 73 10.28 -0.39 7.20
N TYR A 74 9.01 -0.37 7.60
CA TYR A 74 7.89 -0.30 6.66
C TYR A 74 7.55 1.16 6.35
N LEU A 75 7.60 1.53 5.07
CA LEU A 75 7.23 2.87 4.63
C LEU A 75 5.73 2.96 4.40
N SER A 76 5.11 3.74 5.25
CA SER A 76 3.76 4.30 5.20
C SER A 76 2.62 3.31 5.39
N SER A 77 2.32 3.01 6.66
CA SER A 77 1.14 2.22 7.04
C SER A 77 -0.17 3.03 7.07
N LEU A 78 -0.10 4.37 7.20
CA LEU A 78 -1.28 5.26 7.33
C LEU A 78 -1.35 6.35 6.25
N THR A 79 -0.53 6.22 5.22
CA THR A 79 -0.48 7.13 4.06
C THR A 79 0.17 6.39 2.90
N ASP A 80 0.31 7.01 1.73
CA ASP A 80 1.14 6.44 0.66
C ASP A 80 2.44 7.24 0.55
N PRO A 81 3.62 6.58 0.49
CA PRO A 81 4.90 7.27 0.44
C PRO A 81 5.15 8.00 -0.88
N TYR A 82 4.41 7.66 -1.94
CA TYR A 82 4.52 8.25 -3.28
C TYR A 82 3.22 8.90 -3.75
N GLN A 83 2.41 9.39 -2.81
CA GLN A 83 1.26 10.23 -3.13
C GLN A 83 1.70 11.55 -3.80
N PRO A 84 0.82 12.29 -4.51
CA PRO A 84 1.20 13.50 -5.25
C PRO A 84 2.04 14.51 -4.47
N ALA A 85 1.80 14.71 -3.17
CA ALA A 85 2.59 15.61 -2.33
C ALA A 85 4.10 15.27 -2.28
N GLU A 86 4.48 14.02 -2.55
CA GLU A 86 5.89 13.59 -2.59
C GLU A 86 6.66 14.20 -3.76
N ILE A 87 5.97 14.70 -4.80
CA ILE A 87 6.59 15.39 -5.94
C ILE A 87 7.31 16.65 -5.44
N ASP A 88 6.65 17.41 -4.58
CA ASP A 88 7.15 18.70 -4.09
C ASP A 88 8.02 18.53 -2.85
N TYR A 89 7.54 17.76 -1.86
CA TYR A 89 8.20 17.65 -0.54
C TYR A 89 9.41 16.72 -0.51
N ARG A 90 9.46 15.70 -1.35
CA ARG A 90 10.54 14.71 -1.45
C ARG A 90 10.97 14.11 -0.11
N LEU A 91 10.01 13.95 0.82
CA LEU A 91 10.31 13.42 2.16
C LEU A 91 10.66 11.94 2.13
N THR A 92 9.95 11.16 1.31
CA THR A 92 10.23 9.73 1.12
C THR A 92 11.64 9.53 0.57
N ARG A 93 12.04 10.27 -0.47
CA ARG A 93 13.40 10.19 -1.03
C ARG A 93 14.47 10.47 0.02
N ARG A 94 14.34 11.58 0.78
CA ARG A 94 15.29 11.94 1.85
C ARG A 94 15.33 10.89 2.97
N ILE A 95 14.21 10.28 3.31
CA ILE A 95 14.12 9.18 4.27
C ILE A 95 14.86 7.95 3.74
N LEU A 96 14.67 7.58 2.47
CA LEU A 96 15.37 6.47 1.83
C LEU A 96 16.89 6.69 1.80
N GLU A 97 17.36 7.88 1.47
CA GLU A 97 18.79 8.24 1.51
C GLU A 97 19.41 7.97 2.89
N ILE A 98 18.70 8.35 3.96
CA ILE A 98 19.15 8.09 5.34
C ILE A 98 19.12 6.59 5.65
N LEU A 99 18.02 5.89 5.38
CA LEU A 99 17.90 4.46 5.66
C LEU A 99 18.97 3.66 4.92
N MET A 100 19.26 4.00 3.66
CA MET A 100 20.30 3.39 2.85
C MET A 100 21.70 3.62 3.45
N SER A 101 22.03 4.87 3.82
CA SER A 101 23.34 5.20 4.40
C SER A 101 23.61 4.50 5.73
N TYR A 102 22.57 4.23 6.52
CA TYR A 102 22.65 3.44 7.76
C TYR A 102 22.43 1.93 7.53
N LYS A 103 22.25 1.49 6.28
CA LYS A 103 22.02 0.09 5.88
C LYS A 103 20.82 -0.55 6.59
N TRP A 104 19.75 0.20 6.81
CA TRP A 104 18.50 -0.34 7.37
C TRP A 104 17.65 -0.95 6.26
N PRO A 105 17.15 -2.19 6.43
CA PRO A 105 16.26 -2.80 5.44
C PRO A 105 14.91 -2.08 5.39
N VAL A 106 14.33 -2.00 4.20
CA VAL A 106 13.09 -1.27 3.97
C VAL A 106 12.07 -2.14 3.24
N ILE A 107 10.80 -1.96 3.59
CA ILE A 107 9.65 -2.45 2.83
C ILE A 107 8.87 -1.22 2.37
N ILE A 108 8.63 -1.14 1.07
CA ILE A 108 7.90 -0.03 0.45
C ILE A 108 6.66 -0.60 -0.23
N GLN A 109 5.49 -0.13 0.17
CA GLN A 109 4.23 -0.46 -0.51
C GLN A 109 3.56 0.82 -0.99
N THR A 110 3.16 0.85 -2.27
CA THR A 110 2.55 2.03 -2.88
C THR A 110 1.50 1.70 -3.92
N LYS A 111 0.67 2.67 -4.25
CA LYS A 111 -0.25 2.68 -5.40
C LYS A 111 0.22 3.61 -6.53
N SER A 112 1.49 4.03 -6.46
CA SER A 112 2.03 5.03 -7.37
C SER A 112 3.23 4.52 -8.15
N SER A 113 3.17 4.58 -9.47
CA SER A 113 4.32 4.32 -10.34
C SER A 113 5.42 5.39 -10.20
N PHE A 114 5.14 6.49 -9.48
CA PHE A 114 6.12 7.54 -9.21
C PHE A 114 7.32 7.07 -8.36
N ILE A 115 7.22 5.90 -7.70
CA ILE A 115 8.34 5.24 -7.03
C ILE A 115 9.55 5.03 -7.96
N MET A 116 9.32 4.95 -9.28
CA MET A 116 10.39 4.80 -10.28
C MET A 116 11.36 5.98 -10.32
N ARG A 117 10.99 7.15 -9.77
CA ARG A 117 11.92 8.27 -9.52
C ARG A 117 13.11 7.88 -8.63
N ASP A 118 12.87 6.98 -7.68
CA ASP A 118 13.82 6.63 -6.63
C ASP A 118 14.44 5.22 -6.81
N VAL A 119 14.33 4.63 -8.00
CA VAL A 119 14.90 3.31 -8.31
C VAL A 119 16.42 3.28 -8.11
N ASP A 120 17.10 4.41 -8.36
CA ASP A 120 18.52 4.60 -8.11
C ASP A 120 18.90 4.33 -6.63
N LEU A 121 18.12 4.85 -5.70
CA LEU A 121 18.28 4.62 -4.27
C LEU A 121 17.89 3.20 -3.86
N ILE A 122 16.75 2.73 -4.36
CA ILE A 122 16.20 1.41 -4.01
C ILE A 122 17.20 0.30 -4.34
N LYS A 123 17.88 0.39 -5.47
CA LYS A 123 18.93 -0.55 -5.88
C LYS A 123 20.16 -0.53 -4.97
N GLY A 124 20.40 0.56 -4.28
CA GLY A 124 21.53 0.73 -3.37
C GLY A 124 21.34 0.09 -1.99
N PHE A 125 20.15 -0.40 -1.67
CA PHE A 125 19.89 -1.08 -0.40
C PHE A 125 20.43 -2.52 -0.38
N ASP A 126 21.03 -2.94 0.72
CA ASP A 126 21.35 -4.35 0.96
C ASP A 126 20.09 -5.22 0.95
N ARG A 127 18.95 -4.64 1.39
CA ARG A 127 17.62 -5.26 1.33
C ARG A 127 16.52 -4.20 1.22
N ALA A 128 15.85 -4.19 0.07
CA ALA A 128 14.61 -3.46 -0.15
C ALA A 128 13.56 -4.42 -0.73
N ASP A 129 12.40 -4.51 -0.10
CA ASP A 129 11.24 -5.22 -0.62
C ASP A 129 10.26 -4.15 -1.11
N VAL A 130 9.94 -4.15 -2.41
CA VAL A 130 9.07 -3.13 -3.02
C VAL A 130 7.81 -3.77 -3.59
N GLY A 131 6.66 -3.24 -3.25
CA GLY A 131 5.40 -3.78 -3.73
C GLY A 131 4.37 -2.74 -4.15
N PHE A 132 3.50 -3.20 -5.03
CA PHE A 132 2.33 -2.42 -5.45
C PHE A 132 1.05 -3.03 -4.92
N THR A 133 0.17 -2.17 -4.41
CA THR A 133 -1.22 -2.57 -4.22
C THR A 133 -1.91 -2.56 -5.59
N ILE A 134 -2.51 -3.68 -5.98
CA ILE A 134 -3.31 -3.81 -7.20
C ILE A 134 -4.55 -4.61 -6.83
N ILE A 135 -5.72 -3.97 -6.81
CA ILE A 135 -6.97 -4.60 -6.35
C ILE A 135 -7.80 -5.19 -7.49
N THR A 136 -7.53 -4.79 -8.72
CA THR A 136 -8.26 -5.19 -9.94
C THR A 136 -7.41 -4.89 -11.17
N LEU A 137 -7.71 -5.54 -12.28
CA LEU A 137 -7.22 -5.17 -13.62
C LEU A 137 -8.13 -4.17 -14.32
N ASP A 138 -9.36 -4.01 -13.86
CA ASP A 138 -10.35 -3.10 -14.41
C ASP A 138 -10.06 -1.65 -13.98
N GLU A 139 -9.83 -0.79 -14.98
CA GLU A 139 -9.46 0.61 -14.71
C GLU A 139 -10.66 1.46 -14.25
N ASP A 140 -11.89 1.07 -14.56
CA ASP A 140 -13.10 1.77 -14.09
C ASP A 140 -13.35 1.44 -12.61
N ILE A 141 -13.15 0.18 -12.21
CA ILE A 141 -13.15 -0.22 -10.80
C ILE A 141 -12.02 0.49 -10.06
N ARG A 142 -10.79 0.50 -10.61
CA ARG A 142 -9.68 1.23 -10.01
C ARG A 142 -10.05 2.72 -9.79
N ARG A 143 -10.54 3.43 -10.80
CA ARG A 143 -10.93 4.84 -10.68
C ARG A 143 -12.00 5.09 -9.63
N ARG A 144 -12.94 4.16 -9.49
CA ARG A 144 -14.00 4.24 -8.49
C ARG A 144 -13.48 4.06 -7.06
N PHE A 145 -12.60 3.09 -6.84
CA PHE A 145 -12.12 2.73 -5.49
C PHE A 145 -10.80 3.40 -5.09
N GLU A 146 -9.98 3.79 -6.05
CA GLU A 146 -8.65 4.42 -5.87
C GLU A 146 -8.48 5.62 -6.83
N PRO A 147 -9.31 6.67 -6.72
CA PRO A 147 -9.51 7.68 -7.78
C PRO A 147 -8.22 8.36 -8.25
N PHE A 148 -7.29 8.64 -7.36
CA PHE A 148 -6.05 9.38 -7.68
C PHE A 148 -4.78 8.52 -7.57
N SER A 149 -4.91 7.21 -7.56
CA SER A 149 -3.76 6.31 -7.67
C SER A 149 -3.30 6.19 -9.13
N SER A 150 -2.07 5.71 -9.35
CA SER A 150 -1.60 5.46 -10.71
C SER A 150 -2.46 4.42 -11.43
N PRO A 151 -2.62 4.51 -12.76
CA PRO A 151 -3.27 3.49 -13.57
C PRO A 151 -2.71 2.08 -13.28
N VAL A 152 -3.54 1.06 -13.42
CA VAL A 152 -3.14 -0.34 -13.16
C VAL A 152 -1.95 -0.72 -14.03
N SER A 153 -2.01 -0.42 -15.33
CA SER A 153 -0.92 -0.69 -16.28
C SER A 153 0.39 -0.02 -15.88
N ALA A 154 0.35 1.21 -15.37
CA ALA A 154 1.55 1.92 -14.92
C ALA A 154 2.18 1.26 -13.68
N ARG A 155 1.36 0.69 -12.76
CA ARG A 155 1.86 -0.06 -11.59
C ARG A 155 2.49 -1.39 -12.02
N ILE A 156 1.87 -2.11 -12.95
CA ILE A 156 2.40 -3.38 -13.49
C ILE A 156 3.71 -3.12 -14.22
N ASN A 157 3.78 -2.11 -15.10
CA ASN A 157 5.01 -1.76 -15.79
C ASN A 157 6.14 -1.34 -14.82
N ALA A 158 5.81 -0.64 -13.73
CA ALA A 158 6.79 -0.29 -12.71
C ALA A 158 7.26 -1.53 -11.93
N LEU A 159 6.37 -2.48 -11.63
CA LEU A 159 6.69 -3.75 -11.00
C LEU A 159 7.65 -4.57 -11.87
N GLU A 160 7.35 -4.72 -13.17
CA GLU A 160 8.19 -5.40 -14.15
C GLU A 160 9.59 -4.78 -14.23
N ARG A 161 9.68 -3.46 -14.31
CA ARG A 161 10.95 -2.75 -14.34
C ARG A 161 11.77 -2.95 -13.07
N LEU A 162 11.14 -2.87 -11.89
CA LEU A 162 11.82 -3.15 -10.61
C LEU A 162 12.35 -4.58 -10.56
N LYS A 163 11.57 -5.54 -11.04
CA LYS A 163 12.01 -6.94 -11.15
C LYS A 163 13.21 -7.09 -12.09
N GLY A 164 13.21 -6.41 -13.24
CA GLY A 164 14.35 -6.35 -14.17
C GLY A 164 15.61 -5.76 -13.54
N GLU A 165 15.47 -4.83 -12.61
CA GLU A 165 16.56 -4.25 -11.82
C GLU A 165 16.98 -5.12 -10.62
N LYS A 166 16.47 -6.35 -10.52
CA LYS A 166 16.74 -7.32 -9.45
C LYS A 166 16.33 -6.85 -8.04
N VAL A 167 15.41 -5.91 -7.95
CA VAL A 167 14.76 -5.53 -6.70
C VAL A 167 13.79 -6.65 -6.30
N ARG A 168 13.76 -7.01 -5.03
CA ARG A 168 12.78 -7.94 -4.52
C ARG A 168 11.39 -7.29 -4.52
N THR A 169 10.45 -7.93 -5.21
CA THR A 169 9.15 -7.34 -5.50
C THR A 169 7.99 -8.14 -4.87
N PHE A 170 6.89 -7.45 -4.57
CA PHE A 170 5.65 -8.11 -4.18
C PHE A 170 4.42 -7.39 -4.73
N VAL A 171 3.32 -8.11 -4.83
CA VAL A 171 2.00 -7.53 -5.12
C VAL A 171 1.11 -7.73 -3.90
N PHE A 172 0.41 -6.68 -3.52
CA PHE A 172 -0.58 -6.70 -2.46
C PHE A 172 -1.98 -6.58 -3.08
N ILE A 173 -2.68 -7.71 -3.16
CA ILE A 173 -4.07 -7.78 -3.61
C ILE A 173 -4.95 -7.56 -2.38
N GLY A 174 -5.11 -6.28 -2.04
CA GLY A 174 -5.80 -5.89 -0.80
C GLY A 174 -6.24 -4.41 -0.79
N PRO A 175 -7.51 -4.20 -0.42
CA PRO A 175 -8.47 -5.25 -0.08
C PRO A 175 -9.02 -5.97 -1.32
N ILE A 176 -9.30 -7.26 -1.18
CA ILE A 176 -10.19 -7.93 -2.12
C ILE A 176 -11.58 -7.32 -1.92
N LEU A 177 -12.11 -6.70 -2.97
CA LEU A 177 -13.41 -6.03 -2.89
C LEU A 177 -14.55 -7.07 -2.86
N PRO A 178 -15.64 -6.81 -2.12
CA PRO A 178 -16.84 -7.63 -2.23
C PRO A 178 -17.36 -7.67 -3.66
N GLY A 179 -17.71 -8.86 -4.14
CA GLY A 179 -18.16 -9.09 -5.52
C GLY A 179 -17.06 -9.43 -6.51
N THR A 180 -15.77 -9.26 -6.16
CA THR A 180 -14.66 -9.77 -7.00
C THR A 180 -14.73 -11.29 -7.07
N ASP A 181 -14.79 -11.86 -8.27
CA ASP A 181 -14.87 -13.29 -8.43
C ASP A 181 -13.48 -13.96 -8.51
N PHE A 182 -13.50 -15.31 -8.45
CA PHE A 182 -12.26 -16.09 -8.55
C PHE A 182 -11.54 -15.88 -9.88
N LYS A 183 -12.28 -15.72 -10.99
CA LYS A 183 -11.70 -15.53 -12.32
C LYS A 183 -10.91 -14.23 -12.40
N GLU A 184 -11.48 -13.13 -11.87
CA GLU A 184 -10.81 -11.83 -11.84
C GLU A 184 -9.51 -11.89 -11.03
N LEU A 185 -9.52 -12.53 -9.86
CA LEU A 185 -8.31 -12.67 -9.04
C LEU A 185 -7.27 -13.59 -9.68
N ARG A 186 -7.72 -14.70 -10.31
CA ARG A 186 -6.84 -15.57 -11.08
C ARG A 186 -6.16 -14.81 -12.21
N ASP A 187 -6.91 -14.04 -12.98
CA ASP A 187 -6.40 -13.29 -14.12
C ASP A 187 -5.42 -12.20 -13.66
N LEU A 188 -5.72 -11.52 -12.53
CA LEU A 188 -4.78 -10.58 -11.90
C LEU A 188 -3.48 -11.29 -11.47
N VAL A 189 -3.58 -12.42 -10.77
CA VAL A 189 -2.40 -13.19 -10.33
C VAL A 189 -1.58 -13.63 -11.53
N MET A 190 -2.21 -14.17 -12.58
CA MET A 190 -1.50 -14.60 -13.78
C MET A 190 -0.80 -13.45 -14.50
N THR A 191 -1.35 -12.24 -14.44
CA THR A 191 -0.75 -11.05 -15.04
C THR A 191 0.52 -10.60 -14.30
N VAL A 192 0.58 -10.78 -12.95
CA VAL A 192 1.68 -10.23 -12.15
C VAL A 192 2.68 -11.27 -11.64
N LYS A 193 2.40 -12.57 -11.75
CA LYS A 193 3.18 -13.65 -11.13
C LYS A 193 4.65 -13.67 -11.53
N ASP A 194 4.98 -13.30 -12.75
CA ASP A 194 6.35 -13.31 -13.26
C ASP A 194 7.18 -12.10 -12.77
N TYR A 195 6.49 -11.07 -12.29
CA TYR A 195 7.08 -9.82 -11.80
C TYR A 195 7.08 -9.70 -10.28
N ALA A 196 6.41 -10.63 -9.56
CA ALA A 196 6.31 -10.62 -8.11
C ALA A 196 6.98 -11.84 -7.48
N ASP A 197 7.88 -11.62 -6.51
CA ASP A 197 8.47 -12.70 -5.72
C ASP A 197 7.50 -13.27 -4.68
N LEU A 198 6.47 -12.49 -4.32
CA LEU A 198 5.44 -12.85 -3.34
C LEU A 198 4.15 -12.08 -3.62
N ILE A 199 3.02 -12.75 -3.45
CA ILE A 199 1.70 -12.13 -3.56
C ILE A 199 0.99 -12.19 -2.21
N TYR A 200 0.57 -11.03 -1.71
CA TYR A 200 -0.25 -10.93 -0.49
C TYR A 200 -1.71 -10.77 -0.87
N PHE A 201 -2.57 -11.41 -0.09
CA PHE A 201 -4.02 -11.26 -0.18
C PHE A 201 -4.57 -10.75 1.14
N ASP A 202 -5.37 -9.69 1.09
CA ASP A 202 -6.03 -9.16 2.28
C ASP A 202 -7.51 -8.88 2.03
N LYS A 203 -8.32 -9.13 3.06
CA LYS A 203 -9.74 -8.80 3.04
C LYS A 203 -9.98 -7.33 3.37
N LEU A 204 -11.20 -6.88 3.11
CA LEU A 204 -11.63 -5.54 3.44
C LEU A 204 -11.66 -5.31 4.96
N ASN A 205 -10.89 -4.32 5.42
CA ASN A 205 -10.86 -3.91 6.83
C ASN A 205 -11.88 -2.80 7.09
N LEU A 206 -13.06 -3.19 7.53
CA LEU A 206 -14.14 -2.25 7.83
C LEU A 206 -13.87 -1.49 9.12
N LYS A 207 -13.74 -0.18 9.01
CA LYS A 207 -13.74 0.77 10.12
C LYS A 207 -14.97 1.67 10.03
N PRO A 208 -15.40 2.31 11.12
CA PRO A 208 -16.52 3.25 11.09
C PRO A 208 -16.39 4.26 9.95
N GLY A 209 -17.46 4.43 9.17
CA GLY A 209 -17.54 5.32 8.01
C GLY A 209 -17.04 4.72 6.68
N ILE A 210 -16.32 3.60 6.68
CA ILE A 210 -15.85 2.96 5.44
C ILE A 210 -17.00 2.22 4.75
N ALA A 211 -17.81 1.47 5.49
CA ALA A 211 -18.90 0.67 4.93
C ALA A 211 -19.83 1.50 4.04
N ASN A 212 -20.25 2.67 4.49
CA ASN A 212 -21.17 3.55 3.72
C ASN A 212 -20.55 4.03 2.40
N ARG A 213 -19.24 4.32 2.38
CA ARG A 213 -18.55 4.74 1.14
C ARG A 213 -18.46 3.59 0.14
N ILE A 214 -18.18 2.39 0.64
CA ILE A 214 -18.09 1.19 -0.18
C ILE A 214 -19.47 0.79 -0.68
N ASP A 215 -20.49 0.82 0.18
CA ASP A 215 -21.87 0.49 -0.18
C ASP A 215 -22.34 1.33 -1.37
N LYS A 216 -22.13 2.64 -1.29
CA LYS A 216 -22.46 3.55 -2.41
C LYS A 216 -21.72 3.15 -3.69
N ALA A 217 -20.39 2.89 -3.62
CA ALA A 217 -19.60 2.57 -4.79
C ALA A 217 -19.94 1.19 -5.40
N LEU A 218 -20.32 0.21 -4.57
CA LEU A 218 -20.75 -1.10 -5.01
C LEU A 218 -22.16 -1.07 -5.60
N SER A 219 -23.08 -0.30 -4.98
CA SER A 219 -24.45 -0.11 -5.50
C SER A 219 -24.45 0.50 -6.89
N ASP A 220 -23.56 1.45 -7.17
CA ASP A 220 -23.40 2.07 -8.49
C ASP A 220 -22.98 1.08 -9.60
N ILE A 221 -22.46 -0.10 -9.24
CA ILE A 221 -22.09 -1.19 -10.16
C ILE A 221 -22.96 -2.45 -9.99
N GLY A 222 -24.12 -2.29 -9.36
CA GLY A 222 -25.14 -3.33 -9.22
C GLY A 222 -24.88 -4.37 -8.13
N ILE A 223 -23.89 -4.17 -7.25
CA ILE A 223 -23.61 -5.06 -6.14
C ILE A 223 -24.32 -4.55 -4.87
N SER A 224 -25.27 -5.33 -4.37
CA SER A 224 -26.05 -5.01 -3.16
C SER A 224 -25.91 -6.13 -2.12
N ASN A 225 -26.33 -5.84 -0.86
CA ASN A 225 -26.35 -6.83 0.23
C ASN A 225 -25.02 -7.53 0.51
N TRP A 226 -23.90 -6.95 0.10
CA TRP A 226 -22.55 -7.54 0.18
C TRP A 226 -22.08 -7.82 1.62
N LEU A 227 -22.65 -7.17 2.63
CA LEU A 227 -22.28 -7.36 4.05
C LEU A 227 -22.82 -8.66 4.63
N SER A 228 -23.98 -9.14 4.16
CA SER A 228 -24.69 -10.28 4.77
C SER A 228 -23.88 -11.57 4.73
N ASP A 229 -23.12 -11.81 3.66
CA ASP A 229 -22.37 -13.04 3.44
C ASP A 229 -20.86 -12.84 3.34
N LEU A 230 -20.35 -11.67 3.77
CA LEU A 230 -18.97 -11.27 3.55
C LEU A 230 -17.94 -12.28 4.09
N ASN A 231 -18.17 -12.83 5.28
CA ASN A 231 -17.26 -13.83 5.85
C ASN A 231 -17.25 -15.12 5.03
N ARG A 232 -18.42 -15.61 4.63
CA ARG A 232 -18.56 -16.81 3.79
C ARG A 232 -17.90 -16.60 2.43
N TYR A 233 -18.09 -15.42 1.84
CA TYR A 233 -17.44 -15.02 0.60
C TYR A 233 -15.91 -15.16 0.70
N TYR A 234 -15.27 -14.56 1.72
CA TYR A 234 -13.81 -14.63 1.88
C TYR A 234 -13.31 -16.04 2.17
N VAL A 235 -14.05 -16.86 2.95
CA VAL A 235 -13.69 -18.25 3.22
C VAL A 235 -13.69 -19.08 1.94
N ASN A 236 -14.75 -18.98 1.12
CA ASN A 236 -14.86 -19.72 -0.14
C ASN A 236 -13.80 -19.28 -1.13
N LEU A 237 -13.59 -17.97 -1.27
CA LEU A 237 -12.61 -17.40 -2.19
C LEU A 237 -11.18 -17.81 -1.80
N LYS A 238 -10.85 -17.78 -0.51
CA LYS A 238 -9.56 -18.22 0.01
C LYS A 238 -9.29 -19.67 -0.34
N LYS A 239 -10.28 -20.56 -0.20
CA LYS A 239 -10.16 -21.98 -0.57
C LYS A 239 -9.82 -22.15 -2.04
N SER A 240 -10.60 -21.55 -2.93
CA SER A 240 -10.38 -21.63 -4.38
C SER A 240 -9.03 -21.03 -4.81
N LEU A 241 -8.66 -19.89 -4.20
CA LEU A 241 -7.35 -19.27 -4.46
C LEU A 241 -6.20 -20.16 -3.99
N THR A 242 -6.30 -20.78 -2.80
CA THR A 242 -5.26 -21.66 -2.28
C THR A 242 -4.99 -22.82 -3.23
N GLU A 243 -6.05 -23.53 -3.65
CA GLU A 243 -5.96 -24.65 -4.60
C GLU A 243 -5.29 -24.24 -5.93
N PHE A 244 -5.64 -23.05 -6.42
CA PHE A 244 -5.06 -22.50 -7.65
C PHE A 244 -3.58 -22.12 -7.47
N LEU A 245 -3.24 -21.38 -6.42
CA LEU A 245 -1.90 -20.86 -6.18
C LEU A 245 -0.88 -21.99 -5.92
N GLU A 246 -1.30 -23.04 -5.21
CA GLU A 246 -0.48 -24.24 -4.98
C GLU A 246 -0.23 -25.01 -6.30
N ARG A 247 -1.27 -25.20 -7.11
CA ARG A 247 -1.14 -25.84 -8.44
C ARG A 247 -0.17 -25.09 -9.35
N GLU A 248 -0.24 -23.75 -9.36
CA GLU A 248 0.62 -22.89 -10.18
C GLU A 248 1.99 -22.63 -9.51
N ARG A 249 2.24 -23.17 -8.30
CA ARG A 249 3.48 -22.98 -7.52
C ARG A 249 3.84 -21.52 -7.27
N ILE A 250 2.83 -20.68 -7.07
CA ILE A 250 2.99 -19.25 -6.79
C ILE A 250 3.17 -19.05 -5.29
N LYS A 251 4.17 -18.23 -4.89
CA LYS A 251 4.37 -17.88 -3.49
C LYS A 251 3.34 -16.84 -3.05
N TYR A 252 2.63 -17.12 -1.97
CA TYR A 252 1.56 -16.26 -1.48
C TYR A 252 1.45 -16.25 0.04
N ILE A 253 0.79 -15.21 0.56
CA ILE A 253 0.42 -15.08 1.97
C ILE A 253 -0.98 -14.47 2.05
N PHE A 254 -1.88 -15.10 2.80
CA PHE A 254 -3.11 -14.47 3.27
C PHE A 254 -2.85 -13.78 4.60
N VAL A 255 -3.10 -12.47 4.68
CA VAL A 255 -2.90 -11.68 5.90
C VAL A 255 -4.18 -11.56 6.76
N TYR A 256 -5.18 -12.43 6.52
CA TYR A 256 -6.44 -12.54 7.25
C TYR A 256 -6.80 -13.98 7.56
#